data_f5f5a93ff30fdc374c4149c51bd2f4ec
#
_entry.id   f5f5a93ff30fdc374c4149c51bd2f4ec
#
_cell.length_a   1.000
_cell.length_b   1.000
_cell.length_c   1.000
_cell.angle_alpha   90.00
_cell.angle_beta   90.00
_cell.angle_gamma   90.00
#
_symmetry.space_group_name_H-M   'P 1'
#
loop_
_entity.id
_entity.type
_entity.pdbx_description
1 polymer ?
#
loop_
_entity_poly.entity_id
_entity_poly.type
_entity_poly.pdbx_seq_one_letter_code
_entity_poly.pdbx_strand_id
1 'polypeptide(L)'
;SDSDQGGDRRFGSTTSRTGIMLCCNGMPYHWRSNKQPSTAMSSAAAEIVAMSECMKDVNLRMWIAEEIGIPVKWPVKIMVDNKAGIHFQKKVNPDSKLKGVFDMRLGWLRELHNRKKFVAVKVDTEKNLADELTKPLETRVRKRLTLELKRLRQEIWKTSTLGGK
;
A
#
# COMPACT_ATOMS: atom_id res chain seq x y z
N SER A 1 -1.41 1.00 -0.14
CA SER A 1 -1.79 -0.37 0.21
C SER A 1 -2.93 -0.37 1.21
N ASP A 2 -3.68 -1.44 1.22
CA ASP A 2 -4.81 -1.64 2.11
C ASP A 2 -4.92 -3.11 2.52
N SER A 3 -5.57 -3.37 3.66
CA SER A 3 -5.95 -4.72 4.06
C SER A 3 -7.36 -4.75 4.63
N ASP A 4 -8.15 -5.75 4.24
CA ASP A 4 -9.43 -6.04 4.87
C ASP A 4 -9.30 -7.25 5.80
N GLN A 5 -9.48 -7.02 7.10
CA GLN A 5 -9.38 -8.07 8.11
C GLN A 5 -10.64 -8.93 8.13
N GLY A 6 -10.52 -10.14 7.57
CA GLY A 6 -11.58 -11.14 7.64
C GLY A 6 -12.86 -10.76 6.89
N GLY A 7 -12.75 -9.93 5.85
CA GLY A 7 -13.89 -9.39 5.08
C GLY A 7 -14.69 -10.43 4.30
N ASP A 8 -14.14 -11.62 4.10
CA ASP A 8 -14.79 -12.69 3.30
C ASP A 8 -15.57 -13.68 4.18
N ARG A 9 -16.20 -13.20 5.24
CA ARG A 9 -17.00 -14.02 6.20
C ARG A 9 -18.14 -14.76 5.53
N ARG A 10 -18.64 -14.27 4.39
CA ARG A 10 -19.73 -14.91 3.63
C ARG A 10 -19.37 -16.30 3.11
N PHE A 11 -18.08 -16.62 2.96
CA PHE A 11 -17.57 -17.90 2.47
C PHE A 11 -16.81 -18.68 3.55
N GLY A 12 -17.02 -18.39 4.84
CA GLY A 12 -16.35 -19.08 5.95
C GLY A 12 -14.85 -18.84 6.05
N SER A 13 -14.30 -17.89 5.29
CA SER A 13 -12.87 -17.54 5.32
C SER A 13 -12.61 -16.44 6.35
N THR A 14 -11.66 -16.67 7.25
CA THR A 14 -11.17 -15.68 8.22
C THR A 14 -9.90 -14.97 7.76
N THR A 15 -9.44 -15.28 6.53
CA THR A 15 -8.22 -14.69 5.99
C THR A 15 -8.46 -13.27 5.49
N SER A 16 -7.50 -12.40 5.79
CA SER A 16 -7.48 -11.03 5.29
C SER A 16 -7.13 -10.98 3.80
N ARG A 17 -7.51 -9.91 3.15
CA ARG A 17 -7.14 -9.62 1.76
C ARG A 17 -6.22 -8.41 1.70
N THR A 18 -5.17 -8.50 0.90
CA THR A 18 -4.26 -7.38 0.61
C THR A 18 -4.63 -6.77 -0.73
N GLY A 19 -4.84 -5.46 -0.74
CA GLY A 19 -4.98 -4.62 -1.92
C GLY A 19 -3.72 -3.76 -2.13
N ILE A 20 -3.17 -3.78 -3.33
CA ILE A 20 -2.02 -2.97 -3.71
C ILE A 20 -2.34 -2.24 -5.00
N MET A 21 -2.11 -0.94 -5.03
CA MET A 21 -2.15 -0.14 -6.24
C MET A 21 -0.88 0.71 -6.30
N LEU A 22 -0.09 0.55 -7.34
CA LEU A 22 1.09 1.35 -7.59
C LEU A 22 0.80 2.38 -8.66
N CYS A 23 1.15 3.62 -8.37
CA CYS A 23 0.98 4.75 -9.28
C CYS A 23 2.32 5.40 -9.58
N CYS A 24 2.53 5.77 -10.83
CA CYS A 24 3.64 6.62 -11.26
C CYS A 24 3.05 7.93 -11.78
N ASN A 25 3.49 9.05 -11.21
CA ASN A 25 2.90 10.36 -11.54
C ASN A 25 1.35 10.37 -11.49
N GLY A 26 0.76 9.73 -10.45
CA GLY A 26 -0.69 9.61 -10.28
C GLY A 26 -1.39 8.60 -11.19
N MET A 27 -0.71 8.04 -12.18
CA MET A 27 -1.26 7.01 -13.07
C MET A 27 -1.06 5.62 -12.46
N PRO A 28 -2.12 4.83 -12.22
CA PRO A 28 -1.98 3.45 -11.81
C PRO A 28 -1.37 2.64 -12.95
N TYR A 29 -0.30 1.91 -12.66
CA TYR A 29 0.36 1.03 -13.61
C TYR A 29 0.46 -0.42 -13.15
N HIS A 30 0.18 -0.67 -11.86
CA HIS A 30 0.11 -2.02 -11.32
C HIS A 30 -0.90 -2.08 -10.17
N TRP A 31 -1.69 -3.14 -10.14
CA TRP A 31 -2.63 -3.42 -9.05
C TRP A 31 -2.72 -4.91 -8.78
N ARG A 32 -3.01 -5.26 -7.54
CA ARG A 32 -3.12 -6.64 -7.10
C ARG A 32 -4.10 -6.75 -5.94
N SER A 33 -4.87 -7.85 -5.94
CA SER A 33 -5.79 -8.22 -4.86
C SER A 33 -5.57 -9.69 -4.53
N ASN A 34 -4.96 -9.98 -3.38
CA ASN A 34 -4.60 -11.34 -2.97
C ASN A 34 -5.10 -11.64 -1.56
N LYS A 35 -5.51 -12.90 -1.32
CA LYS A 35 -5.69 -13.41 0.05
C LYS A 35 -4.34 -13.44 0.75
N GLN A 36 -4.31 -13.06 2.03
CA GLN A 36 -3.10 -13.21 2.84
C GLN A 36 -2.85 -14.70 3.12
N PRO A 37 -1.59 -15.14 3.15
CA PRO A 37 -1.27 -16.56 3.34
C PRO A 37 -1.59 -17.08 4.75
N SER A 38 -1.77 -16.19 5.70
CA SER A 38 -2.09 -16.52 7.09
C SER A 38 -3.20 -15.61 7.61
N THR A 39 -3.98 -16.11 8.57
CA THR A 39 -4.96 -15.30 9.29
C THR A 39 -4.22 -14.25 10.14
N ALA A 40 -4.50 -12.98 9.88
CA ALA A 40 -3.94 -11.91 10.69
C ALA A 40 -4.65 -11.85 12.05
N MET A 41 -3.88 -11.84 13.14
CA MET A 41 -4.41 -11.81 14.51
C MET A 41 -5.00 -10.44 14.88
N SER A 42 -4.74 -9.41 14.07
CA SER A 42 -5.27 -8.05 14.26
C SER A 42 -5.26 -7.28 12.95
N SER A 43 -6.05 -6.20 12.87
CA SER A 43 -6.02 -5.28 11.72
C SER A 43 -4.63 -4.68 11.51
N ALA A 44 -3.92 -4.35 12.59
CA ALA A 44 -2.54 -3.87 12.52
C ALA A 44 -1.60 -4.90 11.87
N ALA A 45 -1.76 -6.20 12.19
CA ALA A 45 -0.99 -7.26 11.58
C ALA A 45 -1.29 -7.38 10.08
N ALA A 46 -2.56 -7.33 9.69
CA ALA A 46 -2.98 -7.38 8.29
C ALA A 46 -2.39 -6.21 7.48
N GLU A 47 -2.37 -5.00 8.05
CA GLU A 47 -1.77 -3.81 7.45
C GLU A 47 -0.26 -3.95 7.23
N ILE A 48 0.48 -4.47 8.22
CA ILE A 48 1.93 -4.70 8.07
C ILE A 48 2.21 -5.73 6.98
N VAL A 49 1.39 -6.78 6.89
CA VAL A 49 1.49 -7.75 5.79
C VAL A 49 1.26 -7.04 4.45
N ALA A 50 0.19 -6.25 4.31
CA ALA A 50 -0.13 -5.53 3.08
C ALA A 50 0.99 -4.56 2.69
N MET A 51 1.54 -3.82 3.65
CA MET A 51 2.66 -2.90 3.42
C MET A 51 3.93 -3.64 3.01
N SER A 52 4.24 -4.79 3.63
CA SER A 52 5.41 -5.59 3.26
C SER A 52 5.30 -6.14 1.83
N GLU A 53 4.12 -6.64 1.44
CA GLU A 53 3.87 -7.10 0.08
C GLU A 53 3.93 -5.93 -0.93
N CYS A 54 3.42 -4.76 -0.57
CA CYS A 54 3.54 -3.55 -1.39
C CYS A 54 5.01 -3.17 -1.62
N MET A 55 5.84 -3.20 -0.58
CA MET A 55 7.26 -2.88 -0.71
C MET A 55 8.04 -3.89 -1.53
N LYS A 56 7.68 -5.18 -1.53
CA LYS A 56 8.27 -6.17 -2.45
C LYS A 56 7.99 -5.80 -3.90
N ASP A 57 6.73 -5.45 -4.20
CA ASP A 57 6.31 -5.05 -5.54
C ASP A 57 7.01 -3.75 -5.97
N VAL A 58 7.17 -2.78 -5.07
CA VAL A 58 7.91 -1.54 -5.32
C VAL A 58 9.38 -1.82 -5.60
N ASN A 59 10.06 -2.56 -4.72
CA ASN A 59 11.49 -2.85 -4.87
C ASN A 59 11.81 -3.55 -6.19
N LEU A 60 11.01 -4.54 -6.58
CA LEU A 60 11.19 -5.24 -7.86
C LEU A 60 11.11 -4.27 -9.04
N ARG A 61 10.14 -3.37 -9.04
CA ARG A 61 9.93 -2.43 -10.15
C ARG A 61 10.96 -1.33 -10.19
N MET A 62 11.40 -0.86 -9.02
CA MET A 62 12.47 0.12 -8.94
C MET A 62 13.79 -0.47 -9.41
N TRP A 63 14.07 -1.73 -9.03
CA TRP A 63 15.23 -2.43 -9.54
C TRP A 63 15.19 -2.58 -11.07
N ILE A 64 14.06 -3.03 -11.64
CA ILE A 64 13.89 -3.12 -13.09
C ILE A 64 14.09 -1.74 -13.76
N ALA A 65 13.54 -0.68 -13.18
CA ALA A 65 13.69 0.67 -13.71
C ALA A 65 15.17 1.12 -13.72
N GLU A 66 15.91 0.85 -12.64
CA GLU A 66 17.35 1.12 -12.55
C GLU A 66 18.12 0.35 -13.64
N GLU A 67 17.84 -0.95 -13.84
CA GLU A 67 18.50 -1.79 -14.85
C GLU A 67 18.27 -1.31 -16.29
N ILE A 68 17.10 -0.76 -16.59
CA ILE A 68 16.79 -0.20 -17.93
C ILE A 68 17.11 1.31 -18.05
N GLY A 69 17.82 1.88 -17.08
CA GLY A 69 18.30 3.26 -17.12
C GLY A 69 17.24 4.32 -16.81
N ILE A 70 16.08 3.96 -16.26
CA ILE A 70 15.07 4.92 -15.81
C ILE A 70 15.47 5.48 -14.43
N PRO A 71 15.58 6.81 -14.26
CA PRO A 71 15.97 7.39 -12.99
C PRO A 71 14.90 7.13 -11.91
N VAL A 72 15.30 6.53 -10.80
CA VAL A 72 14.44 6.20 -9.67
C VAL A 72 14.56 7.27 -8.58
N LYS A 73 13.42 7.73 -8.07
CA LYS A 73 13.38 8.69 -6.95
C LYS A 73 12.95 8.00 -5.66
N TRP A 74 13.82 8.06 -4.65
CA TRP A 74 13.56 7.63 -3.28
C TRP A 74 13.36 8.83 -2.35
N PRO A 75 12.61 8.74 -1.24
CA PRO A 75 11.73 7.61 -0.86
C PRO A 75 10.42 7.59 -1.64
N VAL A 76 9.86 6.39 -1.86
CA VAL A 76 8.48 6.25 -2.36
C VAL A 76 7.47 6.50 -1.24
N LYS A 77 6.30 7.04 -1.57
CA LYS A 77 5.21 7.23 -0.61
C LYS A 77 4.29 6.02 -0.60
N ILE A 78 4.12 5.36 0.55
CA ILE A 78 3.10 4.33 0.75
C ILE A 78 1.93 4.96 1.48
N MET A 79 0.81 5.06 0.79
CA MET A 79 -0.44 5.54 1.38
C MET A 79 -1.04 4.43 2.25
N VAL A 80 -1.38 4.76 3.52
CA VAL A 80 -2.03 3.87 4.48
C VAL A 80 -3.13 4.62 5.21
N ASP A 81 -4.27 3.99 5.43
CA ASP A 81 -5.39 4.61 6.13
C ASP A 81 -5.41 4.28 7.63
N ASN A 82 -4.66 3.26 8.04
CA ASN A 82 -4.57 2.85 9.43
C ASN A 82 -3.38 3.52 10.14
N LYS A 83 -3.63 4.06 11.35
CA LYS A 83 -2.57 4.61 12.22
C LYS A 83 -1.48 3.58 12.55
N ALA A 84 -1.83 2.29 12.65
CA ALA A 84 -0.88 1.22 12.92
C ALA A 84 0.22 1.14 11.84
N GLY A 85 -0.13 1.34 10.55
CA GLY A 85 0.82 1.40 9.44
C GLY A 85 1.82 2.56 9.52
N ILE A 86 1.51 3.60 10.32
CA ILE A 86 2.41 4.74 10.55
C ILE A 86 3.23 4.54 11.82
N HIS A 87 2.63 3.92 12.84
CA HIS A 87 3.29 3.72 14.14
C HIS A 87 4.50 2.78 14.07
N PHE A 88 4.63 1.92 13.04
CA PHE A 88 5.82 1.07 12.91
C PHE A 88 7.11 1.91 12.73
N GLN A 89 7.00 3.15 12.25
CA GLN A 89 8.13 4.10 12.09
C GLN A 89 8.66 4.58 13.46
N LYS A 90 7.79 4.60 14.47
CA LYS A 90 8.20 4.91 15.85
C LYS A 90 8.78 3.64 16.45
N LYS A 91 9.91 3.74 17.16
CA LYS A 91 10.49 2.63 17.93
C LYS A 91 9.42 2.07 18.87
N VAL A 92 8.70 1.05 18.44
CA VAL A 92 7.87 0.26 19.33
C VAL A 92 8.80 -0.70 20.03
N ASN A 93 8.78 -0.66 21.36
CA ASN A 93 9.54 -1.54 22.25
C ASN A 93 9.37 -3.00 21.80
N PRO A 94 10.44 -3.81 21.74
CA PRO A 94 10.36 -5.22 21.32
C PRO A 94 9.52 -6.13 22.24
N ASP A 95 8.97 -5.60 23.33
CA ASP A 95 8.13 -6.34 24.27
C ASP A 95 6.67 -6.55 23.83
N SER A 96 6.26 -6.05 22.67
CA SER A 96 4.95 -6.40 22.14
C SER A 96 4.92 -7.87 21.71
N LYS A 97 3.96 -8.63 22.22
CA LYS A 97 3.71 -10.09 22.06
C LYS A 97 3.52 -10.59 20.60
N LEU A 98 4.07 -9.88 19.61
CA LEU A 98 4.02 -10.20 18.18
C LEU A 98 5.31 -10.93 17.78
N LYS A 99 5.42 -12.21 18.12
CA LYS A 99 6.59 -13.05 17.83
C LYS A 99 6.44 -13.82 16.52
N GLY A 100 7.55 -14.02 15.80
CA GLY A 100 7.65 -14.91 14.63
C GLY A 100 7.72 -14.20 13.29
N VAL A 101 7.07 -14.75 12.27
CA VAL A 101 7.08 -14.24 10.86
C VAL A 101 6.68 -12.77 10.75
N PHE A 102 5.87 -12.30 11.69
CA PHE A 102 5.45 -10.91 11.77
C PHE A 102 6.62 -9.98 12.15
N ASP A 103 7.48 -10.41 13.09
CA ASP A 103 8.64 -9.63 13.50
C ASP A 103 9.65 -9.46 12.36
N MET A 104 9.83 -10.48 11.52
CA MET A 104 10.70 -10.39 10.34
C MET A 104 10.19 -9.37 9.32
N ARG A 105 8.89 -9.36 9.01
CA ARG A 105 8.30 -8.38 8.10
C ARG A 105 8.42 -6.96 8.63
N LEU A 106 8.14 -6.79 9.91
CA LEU A 106 8.26 -5.50 10.58
C LEU A 106 9.72 -5.03 10.65
N GLY A 107 10.65 -5.93 10.95
CA GLY A 107 12.08 -5.65 10.93
C GLY A 107 12.57 -5.19 9.57
N TRP A 108 12.17 -5.91 8.52
CA TRP A 108 12.49 -5.57 7.14
C TRP A 108 11.92 -4.21 6.70
N LEU A 109 10.66 -3.91 7.04
CA LEU A 109 10.07 -2.61 6.77
C LEU A 109 10.79 -1.47 7.50
N ARG A 110 11.20 -1.69 8.75
CA ARG A 110 12.01 -0.70 9.51
C ARG A 110 13.36 -0.46 8.86
N GLU A 111 14.02 -1.52 8.42
CA GLU A 111 15.29 -1.40 7.70
C GLU A 111 15.14 -0.57 6.43
N LEU A 112 14.12 -0.86 5.59
CA LEU A 112 13.85 -0.09 4.39
C LEU A 112 13.51 1.37 4.69
N HIS A 113 12.75 1.63 5.76
CA HIS A 113 12.43 2.98 6.19
C HIS A 113 13.68 3.75 6.63
N ASN A 114 14.55 3.12 7.44
CA ASN A 114 15.82 3.70 7.90
C ASN A 114 16.76 4.00 6.72
N ARG A 115 16.75 3.16 5.69
CA ARG A 115 17.48 3.36 4.42
C ARG A 115 16.80 4.38 3.50
N LYS A 116 15.75 5.07 3.97
CA LYS A 116 14.98 6.07 3.20
C LYS A 116 14.43 5.53 1.86
N LYS A 117 14.08 4.23 1.81
CA LYS A 117 13.46 3.64 0.62
C LYS A 117 11.98 3.96 0.53
N PHE A 118 11.29 4.19 1.64
CA PHE A 118 9.90 4.64 1.63
C PHE A 118 9.54 5.48 2.84
N VAL A 119 8.42 6.15 2.75
CA VAL A 119 7.74 6.84 3.84
C VAL A 119 6.26 6.47 3.83
N ALA A 120 5.72 6.07 4.99
CA ALA A 120 4.29 5.83 5.14
C ALA A 120 3.57 7.16 5.39
N VAL A 121 2.56 7.43 4.59
CA VAL A 121 1.75 8.66 4.63
C VAL A 121 0.31 8.29 4.90
N LYS A 122 -0.30 8.93 5.90
CA LYS A 122 -1.71 8.71 6.18
C LYS A 122 -2.57 9.24 5.03
N VAL A 123 -3.53 8.46 4.62
CA VAL A 123 -4.62 8.86 3.72
C VAL A 123 -5.95 8.59 4.42
N ASP A 124 -6.95 9.41 4.14
CA ASP A 124 -8.32 9.13 4.59
C ASP A 124 -8.83 7.86 3.90
N THR A 125 -9.51 6.99 4.64
CA THR A 125 -10.07 5.73 4.10
C THR A 125 -10.87 5.96 2.83
N GLU A 126 -11.62 7.05 2.78
CA GLU A 126 -12.41 7.44 1.62
C GLU A 126 -11.59 7.78 0.36
N LYS A 127 -10.29 8.03 0.51
CA LYS A 127 -9.36 8.37 -0.58
C LYS A 127 -8.35 7.25 -0.85
N ASN A 128 -8.42 6.15 -0.08
CA ASN A 128 -7.53 5.02 -0.26
C ASN A 128 -7.97 4.20 -1.48
N LEU A 129 -7.32 4.40 -2.62
CA LEU A 129 -7.64 3.72 -3.87
C LEU A 129 -7.47 2.19 -3.79
N ALA A 130 -6.68 1.69 -2.84
CA ALA A 130 -6.47 0.27 -2.65
C ALA A 130 -7.67 -0.44 -1.99
N ASP A 131 -8.60 0.31 -1.38
CA ASP A 131 -9.85 -0.22 -0.80
C ASP A 131 -10.69 -1.00 -1.82
N GLU A 132 -10.69 -0.56 -3.09
CA GLU A 132 -11.40 -1.27 -4.18
C GLU A 132 -10.88 -2.70 -4.42
N LEU A 133 -9.67 -2.97 -3.96
CA LEU A 133 -8.98 -4.24 -4.18
C LEU A 133 -9.10 -5.19 -2.99
N THR A 134 -9.64 -4.73 -1.87
CA THR A 134 -9.74 -5.53 -0.63
C THR A 134 -11.14 -6.00 -0.31
N LYS A 135 -12.16 -5.20 -0.62
CA LYS A 135 -13.56 -5.47 -0.27
C LYS A 135 -14.52 -5.00 -1.36
N PRO A 136 -15.72 -5.61 -1.44
CA PRO A 136 -16.80 -5.08 -2.26
C PRO A 136 -17.21 -3.70 -1.72
N LEU A 137 -17.04 -2.68 -2.52
CA LEU A 137 -17.44 -1.32 -2.15
C LEU A 137 -18.89 -1.03 -2.60
N GLU A 138 -19.57 -0.20 -1.83
CA GLU A 138 -20.83 0.39 -2.26
C GLU A 138 -20.62 1.19 -3.56
N THR A 139 -21.63 1.18 -4.43
CA THR A 139 -21.58 1.85 -5.74
C THR A 139 -21.18 3.33 -5.63
N ARG A 140 -21.61 4.02 -4.56
CA ARG A 140 -21.28 5.43 -4.32
C ARG A 140 -19.76 5.61 -4.07
N VAL A 141 -19.18 4.77 -3.23
CA VAL A 141 -17.74 4.81 -2.89
C VAL A 141 -16.90 4.49 -4.12
N ARG A 142 -17.24 3.42 -4.85
CA ARG A 142 -16.58 3.03 -6.09
C ARG A 142 -16.60 4.14 -7.14
N LYS A 143 -17.75 4.77 -7.37
CA LYS A 143 -17.85 5.91 -8.30
C LYS A 143 -16.94 7.06 -7.89
N ARG A 144 -16.85 7.37 -6.59
CA ARG A 144 -15.98 8.43 -6.09
C ARG A 144 -14.49 8.13 -6.32
N LEU A 145 -14.02 6.92 -6.00
CA LEU A 145 -12.63 6.50 -6.22
C LEU A 145 -12.28 6.51 -7.72
N THR A 146 -13.21 6.07 -8.58
CA THR A 146 -13.06 6.16 -10.03
C THR A 146 -12.92 7.62 -10.51
N LEU A 147 -13.67 8.54 -9.93
CA LEU A 147 -13.57 9.98 -10.23
C LEU A 147 -12.24 10.55 -9.76
N GLU A 148 -11.74 10.14 -8.60
CA GLU A 148 -10.44 10.56 -8.09
C GLU A 148 -9.29 10.08 -8.99
N LEU A 149 -9.33 8.86 -9.48
CA LEU A 149 -8.38 8.35 -10.48
C LEU A 149 -8.41 9.17 -11.77
N LYS A 150 -9.61 9.51 -12.27
CA LYS A 150 -9.76 10.36 -13.45
C LYS A 150 -9.19 11.76 -13.22
N ARG A 151 -9.41 12.34 -12.05
CA ARG A 151 -8.88 13.65 -11.66
C ARG A 151 -7.35 13.64 -11.63
N LEU A 152 -6.75 12.67 -10.95
CA LEU A 152 -5.30 12.50 -10.90
C LEU A 152 -4.70 12.40 -12.30
N ARG A 153 -5.32 11.63 -13.19
CA ARG A 153 -4.92 11.52 -14.59
C ARG A 153 -4.97 12.88 -15.33
N GLN A 154 -6.02 13.67 -15.12
CA GLN A 154 -6.16 14.99 -15.77
C GLN A 154 -5.13 16.00 -15.27
N GLU A 155 -4.84 16.01 -13.97
CA GLU A 155 -3.82 16.90 -13.38
C GLU A 155 -2.44 16.63 -13.98
N ILE A 156 -2.09 15.36 -14.18
CA ILE A 156 -0.81 14.97 -14.77
C ILE A 156 -0.73 15.34 -16.24
N TRP A 157 -1.79 15.09 -16.99
CA TRP A 157 -1.85 15.50 -18.39
C TRP A 157 -1.61 17.00 -18.58
N LYS A 158 -2.20 17.83 -17.71
CA LYS A 158 -2.00 19.29 -17.72
C LYS A 158 -0.57 19.68 -17.41
N THR A 159 0.08 19.04 -16.44
CA THR A 159 1.49 19.33 -16.08
C THR A 159 2.48 18.86 -17.13
N SER A 160 2.23 17.75 -17.82
CA SER A 160 3.10 17.27 -18.91
C SER A 160 2.97 18.10 -20.19
N THR A 161 1.82 18.69 -20.48
CA THR A 161 1.61 19.54 -21.66
C THR A 161 2.09 20.98 -21.45
N LEU A 162 2.25 21.45 -20.19
CA LEU A 162 2.75 22.80 -19.89
C LEU A 162 4.27 22.86 -19.63
N GLY A 163 4.95 21.72 -19.50
CA GLY A 163 6.40 21.61 -19.29
C GLY A 163 7.24 21.51 -20.56
N GLY A 164 6.65 21.61 -21.73
CA GLY A 164 7.31 21.56 -23.02
C GLY A 164 7.48 22.95 -23.67
N LYS A 165 8.16 23.86 -22.97
CA LYS A 165 8.73 25.08 -23.56
C LYS A 165 10.14 25.26 -23.05
#